data_e7121ead5184d0802f3c27b6be251411
#
_entry.id   e7121ead5184d0802f3c27b6be251411
#
_cell.length_a   1.000
_cell.length_b   1.000
_cell.length_c   1.000
_cell.angle_alpha   90.00
_cell.angle_beta   90.00
_cell.angle_gamma   90.00
#
_symmetry.space_group_name_H-M   'P 1'
#
loop_
_entity.id
_entity.type
_entity.pdbx_description
1 polymer ?
#
loop_
_entity_poly.entity_id
_entity_poly.type
_entity_poly.pdbx_seq_one_letter_code
_entity_poly.pdbx_strand_id
1 'polypeptide(L)'
;MGYKLAGFDVIGNCEIDPDMMKVYKTNHHPRYSFLMDIRDFVKLPDHEIPEELFHLDVLDGSPPCSVFSTAGVREEGWNTEKVFREGQAKQRLDDLFLYFIAAAKRLQPKVVIAENVKGIIVGNAKGWVNQIVKGFDDAGYAVQIFLFNAARMGVPQKRERVFFIAHRKDLKYPKLFMSFHSKPIPFGEVREPYGKPMDENSLQAKLLKYRIPTDRCIADINERVRKVKNNGFSTPINRDEEPVQTIVSGSSLYRMCDGLLMTDRISSAARPSRRIMILWARASSTSAG
;
A
#
# COMPACT_ATOMS: atom_id res chain seq x y z
N MET A 1 8.79 9.35 3.29
CA MET A 1 10.25 9.45 3.02
C MET A 1 10.52 9.63 1.52
N GLY A 2 9.92 8.84 0.61
CA GLY A 2 10.19 8.92 -0.84
C GLY A 2 10.05 10.32 -1.44
N TYR A 3 8.97 11.02 -1.14
CA TYR A 3 8.79 12.41 -1.60
C TYR A 3 9.90 13.35 -1.14
N LYS A 4 10.34 13.26 0.13
CA LYS A 4 11.45 14.08 0.62
C LYS A 4 12.76 13.76 -0.10
N LEU A 5 13.03 12.48 -0.39
CA LEU A 5 14.19 12.06 -1.17
C LEU A 5 14.12 12.54 -2.63
N ALA A 6 12.92 12.72 -3.16
CA ALA A 6 12.68 13.27 -4.49
C ALA A 6 12.65 14.82 -4.51
N GLY A 7 12.99 15.49 -3.40
CA GLY A 7 13.07 16.96 -3.33
C GLY A 7 11.73 17.65 -3.06
N PHE A 8 10.69 16.91 -2.61
CA PHE A 8 9.43 17.54 -2.19
C PHE A 8 9.44 17.89 -0.72
N ASP A 9 8.84 19.03 -0.38
CA ASP A 9 8.45 19.37 0.99
C ASP A 9 7.09 18.74 1.28
N VAL A 10 7.06 17.78 2.21
CA VAL A 10 5.81 17.14 2.66
C VAL A 10 5.23 17.96 3.80
N ILE A 11 4.32 18.86 3.47
CA ILE A 11 3.84 19.89 4.39
C ILE A 11 2.77 19.41 5.36
N GLY A 12 2.04 18.34 5.04
CA GLY A 12 0.97 17.89 5.93
C GLY A 12 0.45 16.48 5.66
N ASN A 13 -0.45 16.05 6.54
CA ASN A 13 -1.14 14.76 6.43
C ASN A 13 -2.50 14.77 7.13
N CYS A 14 -3.40 13.89 6.65
CA CYS A 14 -4.65 13.53 7.31
C CYS A 14 -4.62 12.03 7.63
N GLU A 15 -4.92 11.66 8.86
CA GLU A 15 -4.91 10.28 9.35
C GLU A 15 -5.96 10.14 10.46
N ILE A 16 -6.73 9.08 10.44
CA ILE A 16 -7.77 8.81 11.45
C ILE A 16 -7.21 8.08 12.70
N ASP A 17 -6.11 7.34 12.54
CA ASP A 17 -5.53 6.55 13.62
C ASP A 17 -4.53 7.39 14.44
N PRO A 18 -4.79 7.59 15.75
CA PRO A 18 -3.93 8.43 16.59
C PRO A 18 -2.50 7.86 16.75
N ASP A 19 -2.34 6.53 16.78
CA ASP A 19 -1.02 5.92 16.90
C ASP A 19 -0.20 6.14 15.64
N MET A 20 -0.84 6.00 14.45
CA MET A 20 -0.18 6.27 13.18
C MET A 20 0.14 7.74 13.02
N MET A 21 -0.76 8.63 13.43
CA MET A 21 -0.49 10.06 13.47
C MET A 21 0.72 10.37 14.35
N LYS A 22 0.81 9.76 15.53
CA LYS A 22 1.96 9.93 16.44
C LYS A 22 3.25 9.46 15.78
N VAL A 23 3.26 8.26 15.17
CA VAL A 23 4.42 7.73 14.44
C VAL A 23 4.81 8.65 13.30
N TYR A 24 3.83 9.15 12.53
CA TYR A 24 4.10 10.04 11.41
C TYR A 24 4.71 11.36 11.87
N LYS A 25 4.12 12.02 12.88
CA LYS A 25 4.65 13.27 13.45
C LYS A 25 6.08 13.11 13.97
N THR A 26 6.36 12.01 14.68
CA THR A 26 7.69 11.72 15.22
C THR A 26 8.75 11.57 14.12
N ASN A 27 8.41 10.98 12.98
CA ASN A 27 9.38 10.69 11.92
C ASN A 27 9.49 11.79 10.86
N HIS A 28 8.43 12.58 10.64
CA HIS A 28 8.35 13.48 9.50
C HIS A 28 8.17 14.95 9.83
N HIS A 29 7.76 15.28 11.07
CA HIS A 29 7.54 16.65 11.56
C HIS A 29 6.73 17.51 10.56
N PRO A 30 5.52 17.08 10.15
CA PRO A 30 4.72 17.81 9.18
C PRO A 30 4.25 19.15 9.76
N ARG A 31 4.10 20.15 8.90
CA ARG A 31 3.61 21.48 9.27
C ARG A 31 2.15 21.43 9.71
N TYR A 32 1.35 20.66 8.98
CA TYR A 32 -0.09 20.48 9.23
C TYR A 32 -0.42 19.00 9.43
N SER A 33 -1.23 18.71 10.46
CA SER A 33 -1.66 17.34 10.75
C SER A 33 -3.10 17.33 11.20
N PHE A 34 -3.96 16.65 10.44
CA PHE A 34 -5.38 16.50 10.73
C PHE A 34 -5.64 15.08 11.23
N LEU A 35 -5.87 14.93 12.53
CA LEU A 35 -6.27 13.66 13.15
C LEU A 35 -7.79 13.53 13.06
N MET A 36 -8.27 13.11 11.89
CA MET A 36 -9.71 12.97 11.62
C MET A 36 -9.98 12.04 10.44
N ASP A 37 -11.26 11.68 10.27
CA ASP A 37 -11.71 10.98 9.06
C ASP A 37 -11.65 11.95 7.86
N ILE A 38 -11.25 11.43 6.69
CA ILE A 38 -11.24 12.21 5.44
C ILE A 38 -12.64 12.75 5.11
N ARG A 39 -13.71 12.03 5.49
CA ARG A 39 -15.10 12.48 5.30
C ARG A 39 -15.40 13.77 6.04
N ASP A 40 -14.77 13.95 7.19
CA ASP A 40 -14.91 15.17 8.00
C ASP A 40 -13.97 16.25 7.47
N PHE A 41 -12.75 15.89 7.07
CA PHE A 41 -11.82 16.83 6.46
C PHE A 41 -12.42 17.52 5.22
N VAL A 42 -13.10 16.81 4.33
CA VAL A 42 -13.71 17.41 3.13
C VAL A 42 -14.90 18.32 3.43
N LYS A 43 -15.43 18.29 4.65
CA LYS A 43 -16.54 19.15 5.11
C LYS A 43 -16.07 20.38 5.91
N LEU A 44 -14.80 20.44 6.29
CA LEU A 44 -14.27 21.58 7.03
C LEU A 44 -14.56 22.88 6.24
N PRO A 45 -14.92 23.97 6.90
CA PRO A 45 -15.00 25.26 6.23
C PRO A 45 -13.61 25.71 5.74
N ASP A 46 -13.54 26.50 4.66
CA ASP A 46 -12.26 26.85 4.04
C ASP A 46 -11.31 27.60 4.99
N HIS A 47 -11.87 28.40 5.92
CA HIS A 47 -11.06 29.13 6.91
C HIS A 47 -10.38 28.23 7.96
N GLU A 48 -10.78 26.96 8.09
CA GLU A 48 -10.13 25.96 8.95
C GLU A 48 -9.05 25.18 8.20
N ILE A 49 -8.94 25.35 6.87
CA ILE A 49 -7.91 24.73 6.05
C ILE A 49 -6.81 25.75 5.78
N PRO A 50 -5.55 25.47 6.14
CA PRO A 50 -4.43 26.34 5.81
C PRO A 50 -4.38 26.68 4.32
N GLU A 51 -4.19 27.95 3.98
CA GLU A 51 -4.14 28.47 2.61
C GLU A 51 -3.13 27.70 1.74
N GLU A 52 -2.00 27.29 2.31
CA GLU A 52 -1.00 26.49 1.60
C GLU A 52 -1.53 25.19 1.00
N LEU A 53 -2.58 24.61 1.60
CA LEU A 53 -3.16 23.35 1.11
C LEU A 53 -3.98 23.53 -0.16
N PHE A 54 -4.35 24.75 -0.52
CA PHE A 54 -4.97 25.08 -1.82
C PHE A 54 -3.93 25.31 -2.94
N HIS A 55 -2.62 25.20 -2.63
CA HIS A 55 -1.52 25.43 -3.56
C HIS A 55 -0.57 24.20 -3.65
N LEU A 56 -1.12 23.01 -3.54
CA LEU A 56 -0.35 21.76 -3.56
C LEU A 56 0.13 21.40 -4.97
N ASP A 57 1.36 20.89 -5.05
CA ASP A 57 1.83 20.22 -6.26
C ASP A 57 1.32 18.78 -6.31
N VAL A 58 1.36 18.06 -5.18
CA VAL A 58 0.97 16.65 -5.12
C VAL A 58 0.06 16.40 -3.91
N LEU A 59 -1.04 15.70 -4.16
CA LEU A 59 -1.86 15.03 -3.17
C LEU A 59 -1.67 13.52 -3.34
N ASP A 60 -1.13 12.85 -2.34
CA ASP A 60 -0.92 11.39 -2.34
C ASP A 60 -1.81 10.71 -1.31
N GLY A 61 -2.30 9.53 -1.63
CA GLY A 61 -3.10 8.76 -0.69
C GLY A 61 -3.23 7.28 -1.06
N SER A 62 -3.51 6.47 -0.05
CA SER A 62 -3.76 5.04 -0.22
C SER A 62 -5.13 4.67 0.36
N PRO A 63 -6.23 5.14 -0.24
CA PRO A 63 -7.57 4.84 0.27
C PRO A 63 -7.79 3.33 0.32
N PRO A 64 -8.25 2.76 1.45
CA PRO A 64 -8.35 1.33 1.62
C PRO A 64 -9.33 0.70 0.63
N CYS A 65 -8.94 -0.47 0.15
CA CYS A 65 -9.72 -1.29 -0.75
C CYS A 65 -9.86 -2.70 -0.18
N SER A 66 -10.45 -2.80 1.01
CA SER A 66 -10.55 -4.07 1.73
C SER A 66 -11.42 -5.10 1.01
N VAL A 67 -12.32 -4.67 0.15
CA VAL A 67 -13.24 -5.53 -0.62
C VAL A 67 -12.54 -6.20 -1.80
N PHE A 68 -11.46 -5.60 -2.33
CA PHE A 68 -10.76 -6.09 -3.52
C PHE A 68 -9.39 -6.74 -3.23
N SER A 69 -9.02 -6.87 -1.96
CA SER A 69 -7.82 -7.62 -1.58
C SER A 69 -8.00 -9.09 -1.90
N THR A 70 -7.05 -9.68 -2.63
CA THR A 70 -7.03 -11.14 -2.89
C THR A 70 -6.94 -11.96 -1.60
N ALA A 71 -6.59 -11.33 -0.47
CA ALA A 71 -6.57 -11.91 0.86
C ALA A 71 -7.90 -11.76 1.64
N GLY A 72 -8.90 -11.07 1.07
CA GLY A 72 -10.24 -10.93 1.66
C GLY A 72 -11.30 -11.77 0.94
N VAL A 73 -12.38 -12.12 1.64
CA VAL A 73 -13.55 -12.78 1.04
C VAL A 73 -14.22 -11.76 0.12
N ARG A 74 -14.20 -12.03 -1.18
CA ARG A 74 -14.46 -11.08 -2.28
C ARG A 74 -15.90 -10.53 -2.36
N GLU A 75 -16.89 -11.16 -1.77
CA GLU A 75 -18.31 -10.85 -2.02
C GLU A 75 -19.14 -10.55 -0.77
N GLU A 76 -18.75 -11.06 0.41
CA GLU A 76 -19.49 -10.85 1.66
C GLU A 76 -19.19 -9.54 2.40
N GLY A 77 -18.21 -8.78 1.95
CA GLY A 77 -17.73 -7.57 2.61
C GLY A 77 -18.22 -6.25 2.00
N TRP A 78 -19.04 -6.28 0.95
CA TRP A 78 -19.59 -5.11 0.32
C TRP A 78 -20.64 -4.45 1.24
N ASN A 79 -20.53 -3.16 1.46
CA ASN A 79 -21.45 -2.41 2.33
C ASN A 79 -21.40 -2.76 3.83
N THR A 80 -20.37 -3.48 4.31
CA THR A 80 -20.19 -3.83 5.71
C THR A 80 -19.21 -2.90 6.42
N GLU A 81 -19.53 -2.58 7.68
CA GLU A 81 -18.61 -1.86 8.55
C GLU A 81 -17.49 -2.78 9.01
N LYS A 82 -16.24 -2.31 8.94
CA LYS A 82 -15.05 -3.06 9.36
C LYS A 82 -14.27 -2.32 10.44
N VAL A 83 -13.68 -3.10 11.35
CA VAL A 83 -12.73 -2.62 12.36
C VAL A 83 -11.35 -3.15 12.02
N PHE A 84 -10.34 -2.29 11.92
CA PHE A 84 -8.96 -2.69 11.61
C PHE A 84 -8.14 -3.06 12.82
N ARG A 85 -8.51 -2.54 13.98
CA ARG A 85 -7.88 -2.77 15.28
C ARG A 85 -8.94 -2.81 16.35
N GLU A 86 -8.66 -3.57 17.39
CA GLU A 86 -9.41 -3.50 18.64
C GLU A 86 -9.42 -2.05 19.17
N GLY A 87 -10.59 -1.54 19.49
CA GLY A 87 -10.81 -0.16 19.96
C GLY A 87 -11.00 0.91 18.88
N GLN A 88 -10.92 0.59 17.59
CA GLN A 88 -11.28 1.54 16.51
C GLN A 88 -12.78 1.54 16.22
N ALA A 89 -13.31 2.71 15.83
CA ALA A 89 -14.66 2.83 15.32
C ALA A 89 -14.84 1.99 14.05
N LYS A 90 -15.99 1.37 13.91
CA LYS A 90 -16.39 0.67 12.67
C LYS A 90 -16.47 1.67 11.52
N GLN A 91 -15.94 1.30 10.37
CA GLN A 91 -15.89 2.16 9.19
C GLN A 91 -16.39 1.43 7.95
N ARG A 92 -17.13 2.13 7.11
CA ARG A 92 -17.39 1.73 5.73
C ARG A 92 -16.21 2.21 4.88
N LEU A 93 -15.61 1.32 4.11
CA LEU A 93 -14.36 1.59 3.42
C LEU A 93 -14.52 1.69 1.90
N ASP A 94 -15.66 1.29 1.42
CA ASP A 94 -16.00 1.23 0.00
C ASP A 94 -16.12 2.63 -0.64
N ASP A 95 -16.47 3.67 0.13
CA ASP A 95 -16.63 5.04 -0.33
C ASP A 95 -15.39 5.95 -0.14
N LEU A 96 -14.39 5.50 0.62
CA LEU A 96 -13.24 6.33 1.00
C LEU A 96 -12.39 6.79 -0.20
N PHE A 97 -12.36 6.02 -1.27
CA PHE A 97 -11.70 6.46 -2.50
C PHE A 97 -12.41 7.68 -3.12
N LEU A 98 -13.75 7.72 -3.06
CA LEU A 98 -14.52 8.86 -3.56
C LEU A 98 -14.33 10.10 -2.69
N TYR A 99 -14.19 9.95 -1.37
CA TYR A 99 -13.81 11.05 -0.49
C TYR A 99 -12.40 11.56 -0.71
N PHE A 100 -11.46 10.68 -1.08
CA PHE A 100 -10.13 11.10 -1.51
C PHE A 100 -10.20 11.95 -2.80
N ILE A 101 -11.03 11.56 -3.76
CA ILE A 101 -11.28 12.36 -4.97
C ILE A 101 -11.98 13.69 -4.61
N ALA A 102 -12.90 13.71 -3.63
CA ALA A 102 -13.53 14.92 -3.16
C ALA A 102 -12.52 15.87 -2.51
N ALA A 103 -11.55 15.37 -1.74
CA ALA A 103 -10.45 16.17 -1.23
C ALA A 103 -9.59 16.75 -2.38
N ALA A 104 -9.29 15.95 -3.41
CA ALA A 104 -8.59 16.42 -4.60
C ALA A 104 -9.38 17.51 -5.34
N LYS A 105 -10.70 17.33 -5.50
CA LYS A 105 -11.60 18.34 -6.11
C LYS A 105 -11.60 19.64 -5.33
N ARG A 106 -11.52 19.59 -4.01
CA ARG A 106 -11.52 20.75 -3.14
C ARG A 106 -10.18 21.48 -3.13
N LEU A 107 -9.09 20.77 -2.92
CA LEU A 107 -7.76 21.36 -2.78
C LEU A 107 -7.08 21.67 -4.13
N GLN A 108 -7.57 21.12 -5.22
CA GLN A 108 -7.07 21.33 -6.58
C GLN A 108 -5.53 21.18 -6.75
N PRO A 109 -4.89 20.12 -6.19
CA PRO A 109 -3.47 19.89 -6.42
C PRO A 109 -3.17 19.72 -7.91
N LYS A 110 -1.92 20.00 -8.34
CA LYS A 110 -1.53 19.83 -9.75
C LYS A 110 -1.59 18.34 -10.15
N VAL A 111 -1.18 17.45 -9.25
CA VAL A 111 -1.16 16.00 -9.44
C VAL A 111 -1.76 15.30 -8.24
N VAL A 112 -2.55 14.27 -8.50
CA VAL A 112 -3.09 13.36 -7.48
C VAL A 112 -2.52 11.96 -7.73
N ILE A 113 -2.04 11.32 -6.68
CA ILE A 113 -1.53 9.95 -6.73
C ILE A 113 -2.32 9.10 -5.75
N ALA A 114 -3.00 8.06 -6.23
CA ALA A 114 -3.71 7.11 -5.38
C ALA A 114 -3.13 5.70 -5.57
N GLU A 115 -2.66 5.09 -4.47
CA GLU A 115 -2.16 3.70 -4.48
C GLU A 115 -3.26 2.73 -4.08
N ASN A 116 -3.27 1.56 -4.73
CA ASN A 116 -4.16 0.48 -4.34
C ASN A 116 -3.61 -0.91 -4.69
N VAL A 117 -4.27 -1.96 -4.21
CA VAL A 117 -3.94 -3.35 -4.51
C VAL A 117 -4.35 -3.72 -5.94
N LYS A 118 -3.63 -4.67 -6.58
CA LYS A 118 -3.94 -5.16 -7.93
C LYS A 118 -5.40 -5.64 -8.07
N GLY A 119 -6.00 -6.14 -6.97
CA GLY A 119 -7.38 -6.61 -6.97
C GLY A 119 -8.41 -5.60 -7.48
N ILE A 120 -8.13 -4.29 -7.38
CA ILE A 120 -9.06 -3.24 -7.83
C ILE A 120 -9.28 -3.23 -9.35
N ILE A 121 -8.31 -3.70 -10.14
CA ILE A 121 -8.38 -3.71 -11.62
C ILE A 121 -8.74 -5.09 -12.21
N VAL A 122 -9.02 -6.10 -11.37
CA VAL A 122 -9.32 -7.47 -11.84
C VAL A 122 -10.72 -7.94 -11.43
N GLY A 123 -11.31 -8.81 -12.22
CA GLY A 123 -12.61 -9.43 -11.95
C GLY A 123 -13.75 -8.41 -11.88
N ASN A 124 -14.63 -8.55 -10.89
CA ASN A 124 -15.84 -7.74 -10.72
C ASN A 124 -15.56 -6.29 -10.30
N ALA A 125 -14.32 -5.96 -9.95
CA ALA A 125 -13.92 -4.61 -9.57
C ALA A 125 -13.89 -3.59 -10.72
N LYS A 126 -14.02 -4.02 -11.98
CA LYS A 126 -13.97 -3.11 -13.15
C LYS A 126 -15.01 -1.98 -13.09
N GLY A 127 -16.22 -2.28 -12.59
CA GLY A 127 -17.26 -1.25 -12.41
C GLY A 127 -16.83 -0.13 -11.47
N TRP A 128 -16.07 -0.47 -10.43
CA TRP A 128 -15.52 0.49 -9.47
C TRP A 128 -14.42 1.36 -10.09
N VAL A 129 -13.54 0.76 -10.89
CA VAL A 129 -12.53 1.52 -11.64
C VAL A 129 -13.16 2.60 -12.51
N ASN A 130 -14.27 2.27 -13.20
CA ASN A 130 -14.98 3.24 -14.02
C ASN A 130 -15.56 4.40 -13.17
N GLN A 131 -16.06 4.12 -11.97
CA GLN A 131 -16.52 5.16 -11.05
C GLN A 131 -15.37 6.06 -10.58
N ILE A 132 -14.21 5.48 -10.27
CA ILE A 132 -12.99 6.23 -9.89
C ILE A 132 -12.56 7.14 -11.06
N VAL A 133 -12.47 6.60 -12.27
CA VAL A 133 -12.07 7.36 -13.47
C VAL A 133 -13.05 8.51 -13.71
N LYS A 134 -14.36 8.22 -13.65
CA LYS A 134 -15.39 9.24 -13.78
C LYS A 134 -15.29 10.30 -12.67
N GLY A 135 -15.07 9.90 -11.43
CA GLY A 135 -14.90 10.81 -10.30
C GLY A 135 -13.74 11.78 -10.49
N PHE A 136 -12.58 11.30 -10.98
CA PHE A 136 -11.45 12.15 -11.35
C PHE A 136 -11.80 13.07 -12.50
N ASP A 137 -12.52 12.58 -13.51
CA ASP A 137 -12.96 13.40 -14.66
C ASP A 137 -13.88 14.53 -14.22
N ASP A 138 -14.88 14.23 -13.39
CA ASP A 138 -15.82 15.19 -12.81
C ASP A 138 -15.14 16.19 -11.84
N ALA A 139 -13.99 15.82 -11.28
CA ALA A 139 -13.16 16.69 -10.43
C ALA A 139 -12.17 17.55 -11.23
N GLY A 140 -12.13 17.44 -12.57
CA GLY A 140 -11.26 18.22 -13.45
C GLY A 140 -9.89 17.60 -13.73
N TYR A 141 -9.73 16.29 -13.50
CA TYR A 141 -8.47 15.56 -13.69
C TYR A 141 -8.53 14.57 -14.85
N ALA A 142 -7.40 14.42 -15.53
CA ALA A 142 -7.14 13.33 -16.46
C ALA A 142 -6.32 12.26 -15.72
N VAL A 143 -6.88 11.05 -15.57
CA VAL A 143 -6.25 9.95 -14.81
C VAL A 143 -5.65 8.90 -15.74
N GLN A 144 -4.47 8.42 -15.39
CA GLN A 144 -3.82 7.24 -15.98
C GLN A 144 -3.64 6.17 -14.89
N ILE A 145 -3.80 4.90 -15.27
CA ILE A 145 -3.72 3.77 -14.35
C ILE A 145 -2.49 2.93 -14.71
N PHE A 146 -1.65 2.70 -13.71
CA PHE A 146 -0.42 1.94 -13.85
C PHE A 146 -0.41 0.75 -12.88
N LEU A 147 0.03 -0.40 -13.37
CA LEU A 147 0.34 -1.54 -12.51
C LEU A 147 1.86 -1.68 -12.41
N PHE A 148 2.41 -1.46 -11.22
CA PHE A 148 3.84 -1.57 -10.97
C PHE A 148 4.16 -2.79 -10.11
N ASN A 149 5.33 -3.39 -10.39
CA ASN A 149 5.92 -4.40 -9.53
C ASN A 149 7.22 -3.85 -8.93
N ALA A 150 7.26 -3.74 -7.61
CA ALA A 150 8.39 -3.19 -6.88
C ALA A 150 9.71 -3.91 -7.19
N ALA A 151 9.67 -5.22 -7.51
CA ALA A 151 10.87 -5.97 -7.92
C ALA A 151 11.52 -5.43 -9.21
N ARG A 152 10.79 -4.71 -10.06
CA ARG A 152 11.31 -4.04 -11.26
C ARG A 152 11.76 -2.61 -11.01
N MET A 153 11.63 -2.14 -9.78
CA MET A 153 11.94 -0.78 -9.33
C MET A 153 13.11 -0.75 -8.33
N GLY A 154 13.95 -1.81 -8.29
CA GLY A 154 15.08 -1.91 -7.37
C GLY A 154 14.72 -2.29 -5.93
N VAL A 155 13.51 -2.79 -5.70
CA VAL A 155 13.07 -3.28 -4.38
C VAL A 155 13.14 -4.82 -4.36
N PRO A 156 13.75 -5.45 -3.34
CA PRO A 156 13.88 -6.91 -3.28
C PRO A 156 12.57 -7.62 -2.88
N GLN A 157 11.43 -7.16 -3.43
CA GLN A 157 10.12 -7.70 -3.11
C GLN A 157 9.21 -7.75 -4.34
N LYS A 158 8.56 -8.89 -4.58
CA LYS A 158 7.46 -9.05 -5.54
C LYS A 158 6.19 -8.41 -4.96
N ARG A 159 6.03 -7.12 -5.18
CA ARG A 159 4.85 -6.36 -4.71
C ARG A 159 4.21 -5.61 -5.86
N GLU A 160 3.06 -6.11 -6.31
CA GLU A 160 2.28 -5.44 -7.34
C GLU A 160 1.29 -4.46 -6.72
N ARG A 161 1.28 -3.22 -7.23
CA ARG A 161 0.35 -2.17 -6.82
C ARG A 161 -0.15 -1.40 -8.03
N VAL A 162 -1.40 -0.98 -7.94
CA VAL A 162 -2.03 -0.10 -8.91
C VAL A 162 -1.88 1.34 -8.44
N PHE A 163 -1.48 2.20 -9.35
CA PHE A 163 -1.40 3.63 -9.11
C PHE A 163 -2.35 4.35 -10.08
N PHE A 164 -3.25 5.13 -9.53
CA PHE A 164 -4.03 6.11 -10.26
C PHE A 164 -3.27 7.42 -10.19
N ILE A 165 -2.71 7.88 -11.29
CA ILE A 165 -1.98 9.14 -11.37
C ILE A 165 -2.82 10.09 -12.21
N ALA A 166 -3.34 11.13 -11.57
CA ALA A 166 -4.24 12.08 -12.17
C ALA A 166 -3.62 13.48 -12.15
N HIS A 167 -3.67 14.19 -13.26
CA HIS A 167 -3.22 15.58 -13.35
C HIS A 167 -4.37 16.49 -13.76
N ARG A 168 -4.36 17.74 -13.30
CA ARG A 168 -5.37 18.71 -13.65
C ARG A 168 -5.39 18.95 -15.15
N LYS A 169 -6.58 18.94 -15.77
CA LYS A 169 -6.77 19.09 -17.22
C LYS A 169 -6.33 20.47 -17.75
N ASP A 170 -6.50 21.53 -16.95
CA ASP A 170 -6.12 22.89 -17.31
C ASP A 170 -4.62 23.08 -17.51
N LEU A 171 -3.79 22.26 -16.84
CA LEU A 171 -2.33 22.30 -16.94
C LEU A 171 -1.79 21.68 -18.24
N LYS A 172 -2.64 20.95 -18.98
CA LYS A 172 -2.29 20.34 -20.27
C LYS A 172 -1.01 19.52 -20.27
N TYR A 173 -0.70 18.84 -19.15
CA TYR A 173 0.46 17.96 -19.04
C TYR A 173 0.37 16.81 -20.05
N PRO A 174 1.50 16.38 -20.63
CA PRO A 174 1.52 15.22 -21.52
C PRO A 174 1.17 13.94 -20.78
N LYS A 175 0.75 12.91 -21.53
CA LYS A 175 0.56 11.57 -20.97
C LYS A 175 1.88 11.05 -20.39
N LEU A 176 1.80 10.44 -19.22
CA LEU A 176 2.94 9.82 -18.58
C LEU A 176 3.26 8.48 -19.25
N PHE A 177 4.55 8.26 -19.50
CA PHE A 177 5.08 6.97 -19.89
C PHE A 177 6.07 6.52 -18.82
N MET A 178 5.71 5.49 -18.09
CA MET A 178 6.53 4.96 -17.00
C MET A 178 6.83 3.49 -17.24
N SER A 179 8.11 3.15 -17.26
CA SER A 179 8.60 1.80 -17.48
C SER A 179 9.80 1.55 -16.58
N PHE A 180 9.75 0.45 -15.81
CA PHE A 180 10.79 0.09 -14.85
C PHE A 180 11.36 -1.27 -15.22
N HIS A 181 12.67 -1.34 -15.42
CA HIS A 181 13.36 -2.53 -15.92
C HIS A 181 14.53 -2.98 -15.03
N SER A 182 14.58 -2.52 -13.78
CA SER A 182 15.62 -2.98 -12.85
C SER A 182 15.62 -4.51 -12.77
N LYS A 183 16.82 -5.10 -12.77
CA LYS A 183 16.97 -6.52 -12.50
C LYS A 183 16.41 -6.82 -11.09
N PRO A 184 15.53 -7.81 -10.95
CA PRO A 184 15.03 -8.18 -9.62
C PRO A 184 16.19 -8.60 -8.70
N ILE A 185 16.17 -8.10 -7.47
CA ILE A 185 17.16 -8.42 -6.45
C ILE A 185 16.71 -9.71 -5.74
N PRO A 186 17.49 -10.80 -5.83
CA PRO A 186 17.17 -12.07 -5.16
C PRO A 186 17.18 -11.93 -3.64
N PHE A 187 16.38 -12.74 -2.95
CA PHE A 187 16.33 -12.75 -1.49
C PHE A 187 17.68 -13.07 -0.85
N GLY A 188 18.46 -14.00 -1.46
CA GLY A 188 19.78 -14.38 -0.99
C GLY A 188 20.78 -13.24 -0.89
N GLU A 189 20.64 -12.20 -1.73
CA GLU A 189 21.52 -11.01 -1.69
C GLU A 189 21.20 -10.05 -0.51
N VAL A 190 19.99 -10.11 0.03
CA VAL A 190 19.53 -9.13 1.03
C VAL A 190 19.18 -9.75 2.38
N ARG A 191 19.05 -11.07 2.45
CA ARG A 191 18.75 -11.77 3.70
C ARG A 191 19.92 -11.75 4.66
N GLU A 192 19.62 -11.80 5.93
CA GLU A 192 20.64 -12.04 6.96
C GLU A 192 21.12 -13.50 6.91
N PRO A 193 22.37 -13.78 7.29
CA PRO A 193 22.92 -15.14 7.29
C PRO A 193 22.18 -16.08 8.24
N TYR A 194 21.54 -15.54 9.28
CA TYR A 194 20.75 -16.27 10.27
C TYR A 194 19.25 -16.01 10.10
N GLY A 195 18.42 -16.98 10.48
CA GLY A 195 16.97 -16.86 10.58
C GLY A 195 16.52 -16.75 12.03
N LYS A 196 15.30 -16.28 12.24
CA LYS A 196 14.66 -16.26 13.57
C LYS A 196 14.08 -17.66 13.87
N PRO A 197 14.38 -18.25 15.02
CA PRO A 197 13.81 -19.52 15.41
C PRO A 197 12.29 -19.40 15.60
N MET A 198 11.59 -20.50 15.42
CA MET A 198 10.16 -20.61 15.70
C MET A 198 9.92 -21.69 16.74
N ASP A 199 8.69 -21.72 17.31
CA ASP A 199 8.30 -22.81 18.18
C ASP A 199 8.31 -24.14 17.41
N GLU A 200 9.17 -25.07 17.80
CA GLU A 200 9.34 -26.37 17.17
C GLU A 200 8.08 -27.24 17.24
N ASN A 201 7.21 -26.99 18.22
CA ASN A 201 5.93 -27.68 18.38
C ASN A 201 4.85 -27.16 17.44
N SER A 202 5.05 -25.99 16.83
CA SER A 202 4.10 -25.43 15.88
C SER A 202 3.91 -26.35 14.66
N LEU A 203 2.69 -26.36 14.11
CA LEU A 203 2.40 -27.13 12.90
C LEU A 203 3.30 -26.69 11.74
N GLN A 204 3.57 -25.41 11.65
CA GLN A 204 4.43 -24.83 10.60
C GLN A 204 5.86 -25.37 10.67
N ALA A 205 6.45 -25.39 11.88
CA ALA A 205 7.81 -25.93 12.07
C ALA A 205 7.87 -27.41 11.70
N LYS A 206 6.86 -28.21 12.10
CA LYS A 206 6.75 -29.61 11.75
C LYS A 206 6.64 -29.82 10.23
N LEU A 207 5.82 -29.02 9.54
CA LEU A 207 5.65 -29.10 8.09
C LEU A 207 6.94 -28.70 7.34
N LEU A 208 7.62 -27.63 7.76
CA LEU A 208 8.85 -27.16 7.11
C LEU A 208 9.99 -28.15 7.10
N LYS A 209 9.98 -29.17 7.98
CA LYS A 209 10.94 -30.30 7.94
C LYS A 209 10.77 -31.14 6.65
N TYR A 210 9.59 -31.13 6.05
CA TYR A 210 9.26 -31.87 4.83
C TYR A 210 9.30 -31.01 3.55
N ARG A 211 9.81 -29.76 3.62
CA ARG A 211 9.86 -28.87 2.45
C ARG A 211 10.74 -29.41 1.34
N ILE A 212 10.32 -29.20 0.11
CA ILE A 212 11.10 -29.51 -1.10
C ILE A 212 11.23 -28.25 -1.97
N PRO A 213 12.20 -28.19 -2.88
CA PRO A 213 12.44 -26.97 -3.69
C PRO A 213 11.25 -26.47 -4.51
N THR A 214 10.26 -27.30 -4.77
CA THR A 214 9.05 -26.90 -5.52
C THR A 214 7.98 -26.25 -4.66
N ASP A 215 8.02 -26.40 -3.32
CA ASP A 215 7.04 -25.80 -2.42
C ASP A 215 7.19 -24.26 -2.43
N ARG A 216 6.08 -23.54 -2.58
CA ARG A 216 6.02 -22.08 -2.59
C ARG A 216 5.45 -21.51 -1.30
N CYS A 217 4.69 -22.32 -0.58
CA CYS A 217 4.03 -21.93 0.67
C CYS A 217 3.80 -23.16 1.57
N ILE A 218 3.44 -22.89 2.81
CA ILE A 218 3.13 -23.95 3.80
C ILE A 218 1.97 -24.85 3.34
N ALA A 219 1.00 -24.31 2.61
CA ALA A 219 -0.13 -25.12 2.13
C ALA A 219 0.29 -26.16 1.10
N ASP A 220 1.31 -25.91 0.28
CA ASP A 220 1.83 -26.91 -0.67
C ASP A 220 2.39 -28.12 0.09
N ILE A 221 3.14 -27.88 1.17
CA ILE A 221 3.66 -28.95 2.05
C ILE A 221 2.49 -29.69 2.72
N ASN A 222 1.52 -28.95 3.26
CA ASN A 222 0.39 -29.49 3.96
C ASN A 222 -0.48 -30.40 3.06
N GLU A 223 -0.70 -29.98 1.82
CA GLU A 223 -1.41 -30.77 0.81
C GLU A 223 -0.65 -32.07 0.47
N ARG A 224 0.67 -31.97 0.27
CA ARG A 224 1.51 -33.13 -0.07
C ARG A 224 1.63 -34.12 1.09
N VAL A 225 1.86 -33.62 2.31
CA VAL A 225 2.14 -34.46 3.48
C VAL A 225 0.88 -34.95 4.19
N ARG A 226 -0.13 -34.10 4.32
CA ARG A 226 -1.34 -34.36 5.12
C ARG A 226 -2.62 -34.50 4.29
N LYS A 227 -2.54 -34.35 2.96
CA LYS A 227 -3.69 -34.42 2.04
C LYS A 227 -4.76 -33.35 2.31
N VAL A 228 -4.37 -32.21 2.90
CA VAL A 228 -5.27 -31.07 3.15
C VAL A 228 -5.22 -30.16 1.95
N LYS A 229 -6.35 -29.98 1.25
CA LYS A 229 -6.44 -29.17 0.02
C LYS A 229 -5.93 -27.76 0.24
N ASN A 230 -5.07 -27.28 -0.65
CA ASN A 230 -4.58 -25.91 -0.67
C ASN A 230 -5.72 -24.96 -1.12
N ASN A 231 -6.11 -24.03 -0.27
CA ASN A 231 -7.14 -23.02 -0.54
C ASN A 231 -6.57 -21.72 -1.16
N GLY A 232 -5.30 -21.72 -1.54
CA GLY A 232 -4.64 -20.56 -2.14
C GLY A 232 -4.18 -19.49 -1.13
N PHE A 233 -4.53 -19.62 0.15
CA PHE A 233 -4.10 -18.72 1.22
C PHE A 233 -3.14 -19.44 2.16
N SER A 234 -1.87 -19.09 2.08
CA SER A 234 -0.86 -19.67 2.95
C SER A 234 0.39 -18.79 3.04
N THR A 235 1.12 -18.97 4.12
CA THR A 235 2.37 -18.27 4.35
C THR A 235 3.42 -18.68 3.32
N PRO A 236 4.04 -17.72 2.60
CA PRO A 236 5.05 -18.01 1.60
C PRO A 236 6.35 -18.60 2.18
N ILE A 237 7.00 -19.41 1.38
CA ILE A 237 8.38 -19.87 1.63
C ILE A 237 9.26 -19.20 0.57
N ASN A 238 10.21 -18.39 1.01
CA ASN A 238 11.03 -17.57 0.14
C ASN A 238 12.33 -18.26 -0.22
N ARG A 239 12.66 -18.29 -1.51
CA ARG A 239 13.87 -18.87 -2.07
C ARG A 239 14.94 -17.81 -2.24
N ASP A 240 16.18 -18.21 -2.14
CA ASP A 240 17.33 -17.30 -2.26
C ASP A 240 17.47 -16.71 -3.67
N GLU A 241 17.01 -17.43 -4.71
CA GLU A 241 17.15 -17.05 -6.13
C GLU A 241 16.08 -16.05 -6.61
N GLU A 242 15.03 -15.81 -5.82
CA GLU A 242 13.92 -14.97 -6.19
C GLU A 242 13.75 -13.78 -5.23
N PRO A 243 13.19 -12.64 -5.68
CA PRO A 243 12.77 -11.59 -4.76
C PRO A 243 11.74 -12.09 -3.76
N VAL A 244 11.76 -11.54 -2.55
CA VAL A 244 10.80 -11.86 -1.48
C VAL A 244 9.36 -11.72 -1.98
N GLN A 245 8.48 -12.63 -1.58
CA GLN A 245 7.05 -12.51 -1.82
C GLN A 245 6.46 -11.30 -1.07
N THR A 246 5.28 -10.83 -1.49
CA THR A 246 4.64 -9.69 -0.85
C THR A 246 4.52 -9.89 0.66
N ILE A 247 5.18 -9.02 1.43
CA ILE A 247 5.09 -9.00 2.88
C ILE A 247 3.78 -8.34 3.29
N VAL A 248 2.95 -9.09 4.01
CA VAL A 248 1.68 -8.58 4.56
C VAL A 248 1.78 -8.47 6.09
N SER A 249 0.97 -7.59 6.69
CA SER A 249 0.97 -7.42 8.15
C SER A 249 0.52 -8.72 8.82
N GLY A 250 1.21 -9.12 9.89
CA GLY A 250 0.89 -10.32 10.66
C GLY A 250 1.30 -11.64 10.02
N SER A 251 1.89 -11.64 8.81
CA SER A 251 2.43 -12.87 8.21
C SER A 251 3.84 -13.15 8.68
N SER A 252 4.09 -14.40 9.02
CA SER A 252 5.44 -14.93 9.16
C SER A 252 5.93 -15.35 7.77
N LEU A 253 7.17 -15.03 7.45
CA LEU A 253 7.80 -15.39 6.18
C LEU A 253 8.90 -16.41 6.44
N TYR A 254 8.86 -17.54 5.75
CA TYR A 254 9.83 -18.62 5.92
C TYR A 254 10.90 -18.57 4.85
N ARG A 255 12.07 -19.10 5.22
CA ARG A 255 13.24 -19.26 4.35
C ARG A 255 13.30 -20.69 3.83
N MET A 256 13.48 -20.85 2.52
CA MET A 256 13.60 -22.19 1.93
C MET A 256 14.88 -22.89 2.38
N CYS A 257 15.99 -22.16 2.50
CA CYS A 257 17.32 -22.71 2.78
C CYS A 257 17.39 -23.47 4.11
N ASP A 258 16.78 -22.95 5.18
CA ASP A 258 16.86 -23.54 6.52
C ASP A 258 15.49 -23.78 7.20
N GLY A 259 14.39 -23.27 6.62
CA GLY A 259 13.04 -23.40 7.20
C GLY A 259 12.80 -22.49 8.40
N LEU A 260 13.69 -21.55 8.66
CA LEU A 260 13.51 -20.55 9.74
C LEU A 260 12.68 -19.36 9.28
N LEU A 261 12.25 -18.56 10.24
CA LEU A 261 11.58 -17.28 9.94
C LEU A 261 12.59 -16.24 9.44
N MET A 262 12.11 -15.35 8.59
CA MET A 262 12.85 -14.12 8.27
C MET A 262 13.00 -13.26 9.51
N THR A 263 14.07 -12.49 9.58
CA THR A 263 14.32 -11.58 10.70
C THR A 263 13.36 -10.40 10.70
N ASP A 264 13.18 -9.76 11.86
CA ASP A 264 12.29 -8.62 12.01
C ASP A 264 12.80 -7.40 11.23
N ARG A 265 14.11 -7.29 10.95
CA ARG A 265 14.68 -6.24 10.13
C ARG A 265 14.11 -6.23 8.72
N ILE A 266 14.03 -7.37 8.06
CA ILE A 266 13.45 -7.47 6.72
C ILE A 266 11.94 -7.34 6.79
N SER A 267 11.29 -7.98 7.78
CA SER A 267 9.84 -7.91 7.92
C SER A 267 9.32 -6.53 8.30
N SER A 268 10.05 -5.74 9.08
CA SER A 268 9.66 -4.38 9.48
C SER A 268 9.93 -3.34 8.40
N ALA A 269 11.04 -3.45 7.67
CA ALA A 269 11.38 -2.53 6.56
C ALA A 269 10.36 -2.57 5.42
N ALA A 270 9.59 -3.64 5.31
CA ALA A 270 8.66 -3.86 4.21
C ALA A 270 7.18 -3.84 4.63
N ARG A 271 6.85 -3.51 5.89
CA ARG A 271 5.44 -3.40 6.34
C ARG A 271 4.82 -2.10 5.80
N PRO A 272 3.94 -2.16 4.79
CA PRO A 272 3.19 -0.98 4.40
C PRO A 272 2.20 -0.62 5.52
N SER A 273 2.12 0.65 5.83
CA SER A 273 0.97 1.16 6.58
C SER A 273 -0.30 0.84 5.77
N ARG A 274 -1.24 0.09 6.33
CA ARG A 274 -2.52 -0.28 5.67
C ARG A 274 -3.59 0.80 5.79
N ARG A 275 -3.20 2.11 5.83
CA ARG A 275 -4.12 3.16 6.25
C ARG A 275 -4.13 4.30 5.28
N ILE A 276 -5.25 4.99 5.23
CA ILE A 276 -5.38 6.22 4.48
C ILE A 276 -4.50 7.25 5.17
N MET A 277 -3.31 7.40 4.67
CA MET A 277 -2.53 8.59 4.92
C MET A 277 -2.60 9.42 3.65
N ILE A 278 -3.15 10.61 3.77
CA ILE A 278 -3.11 11.59 2.69
C ILE A 278 -1.92 12.46 2.96
N LEU A 279 -1.01 12.53 2.00
CA LEU A 279 0.18 13.36 2.07
C LEU A 279 0.00 14.57 1.15
N TRP A 280 0.39 15.72 1.64
CA TRP A 280 0.39 16.98 0.91
C TRP A 280 1.83 17.39 0.65
N ALA A 281 2.21 17.50 -0.61
CA ALA A 281 3.58 17.82 -0.99
C ALA A 281 3.63 19.01 -1.96
N ARG A 282 4.65 19.84 -1.78
CA ARG A 282 5.04 20.92 -2.68
C ARG A 282 6.46 20.67 -3.18
N ALA A 283 6.75 21.07 -4.40
CA ALA A 283 8.13 21.10 -4.89
C ALA A 283 8.93 22.07 -4.00
N SER A 284 10.09 21.64 -3.51
CA SER A 284 10.97 22.52 -2.76
C SER A 284 11.42 23.64 -3.69
N SER A 285 11.22 24.88 -3.31
CA SER A 285 11.81 26.01 -4.01
C SER A 285 13.32 25.99 -3.74
N THR A 286 14.08 25.21 -4.52
CA THR A 286 15.51 25.48 -4.64
C THR A 286 15.61 26.77 -5.39
N SER A 287 15.83 27.87 -4.66
CA SER A 287 16.37 29.10 -5.25
C SER A 287 17.68 28.71 -5.93
N ALA A 288 17.64 28.62 -7.28
CA ALA A 288 18.86 28.65 -8.06
C ALA A 288 19.52 30.01 -7.77
N GLY A 289 20.56 29.99 -6.93
CA GLY A 289 21.52 31.06 -6.77
C GLY A 289 22.65 30.82 -7.76
#